data_5a314cd06f953cf1ab92dfda13fbba70
#
_entry.id   5a314cd06f953cf1ab92dfda13fbba70
#
_cell.length_a   1.000
_cell.length_b   1.000
_cell.length_c   1.000
_cell.angle_alpha   90.00
_cell.angle_beta   90.00
_cell.angle_gamma   90.00
#
_symmetry.space_group_name_H-M   'P 1'
#
loop_
_entity.id
_entity.type
_entity.pdbx_description
1 polymer ?
#
loop_
_entity_poly.entity_id
_entity_poly.type
_entity_poly.pdbx_seq_one_letter_code
_entity_poly.pdbx_strand_id
1 'polypeptide(L)'
;MKVRNCKNLIILILKKFGLSKNHALISANALVNAELVGAYGHGLSRLKMYCDRISKKVINPKPKIKIKKITQSISLIDADNSIGFVAADVAIKKAIFNAKKTGIGLVAVKNSGHYGLSGYYAEQAVKKNLVTMIFTNAPPAVAPHG
;
A
#
# COMPACT_ATOMS: atom_id res chain seq x y z
N MET A 1 14.46 18.16 8.38
CA MET A 1 14.99 17.60 7.08
C MET A 1 14.00 17.95 5.97
N LYS A 2 14.45 18.33 4.76
CA LYS A 2 13.54 18.57 3.62
C LYS A 2 12.84 17.26 3.22
N VAL A 3 11.55 17.32 2.90
CA VAL A 3 10.71 16.16 2.49
C VAL A 3 11.38 15.32 1.40
N ARG A 4 11.95 15.97 0.38
CA ARG A 4 12.69 15.31 -0.72
C ARG A 4 13.86 14.45 -0.20
N ASN A 5 14.62 14.96 0.76
CA ASN A 5 15.79 14.25 1.30
C ASN A 5 15.34 13.04 2.13
N CYS A 6 14.28 13.20 2.93
CA CYS A 6 13.67 12.10 3.67
C CYS A 6 13.21 10.97 2.74
N LYS A 7 12.47 11.32 1.70
CA LYS A 7 11.99 10.37 0.70
C LYS A 7 13.15 9.62 0.00
N ASN A 8 14.20 10.34 -0.40
CA ASN A 8 15.37 9.73 -1.03
C ASN A 8 16.07 8.75 -0.07
N LEU A 9 16.19 9.10 1.21
CA LEU A 9 16.77 8.21 2.22
C LEU A 9 15.97 6.92 2.38
N ILE A 10 14.64 7.02 2.47
CA ILE A 10 13.75 5.84 2.54
C ILE A 10 13.94 4.94 1.32
N ILE A 11 13.98 5.53 0.11
CA ILE A 11 14.21 4.78 -1.13
C ILE A 11 15.54 4.03 -1.09
N LEU A 12 16.62 4.69 -0.65
CA LEU A 12 17.92 4.06 -0.53
C LEU A 12 17.91 2.89 0.46
N ILE A 13 17.31 3.09 1.63
CA ILE A 13 17.16 2.05 2.65
C ILE A 13 16.41 0.85 2.06
N LEU A 14 15.20 1.04 1.53
CA LEU A 14 14.38 -0.05 1.01
C LEU A 14 15.04 -0.79 -0.15
N LYS A 15 15.77 -0.08 -1.02
CA LYS A 15 16.60 -0.71 -2.07
C LYS A 15 17.68 -1.60 -1.49
N LYS A 16 18.34 -1.19 -0.40
CA LYS A 16 19.35 -1.99 0.29
C LYS A 16 18.75 -3.30 0.85
N PHE A 17 17.47 -3.29 1.19
CA PHE A 17 16.70 -4.49 1.58
C PHE A 17 16.12 -5.26 0.38
N GLY A 18 16.49 -4.93 -0.85
CA GLY A 18 16.17 -5.70 -2.05
C GLY A 18 14.95 -5.26 -2.84
N LEU A 19 14.25 -4.19 -2.44
CA LEU A 19 13.14 -3.67 -3.23
C LEU A 19 13.64 -3.06 -4.55
N SER A 20 12.84 -3.19 -5.61
CA SER A 20 13.07 -2.46 -6.85
C SER A 20 12.94 -0.94 -6.61
N LYS A 21 13.56 -0.13 -7.47
CA LYS A 21 13.46 1.35 -7.39
C LYS A 21 11.98 1.80 -7.36
N ASN A 22 11.12 1.19 -8.17
CA ASN A 22 9.70 1.54 -8.24
C ASN A 22 8.96 1.17 -6.94
N HIS A 23 9.17 -0.04 -6.42
CA HIS A 23 8.54 -0.48 -5.16
C HIS A 23 9.01 0.36 -3.96
N ALA A 24 10.30 0.70 -3.92
CA ALA A 24 10.83 1.58 -2.90
C ALA A 24 10.24 3.00 -2.99
N LEU A 25 10.05 3.53 -4.20
CA LEU A 25 9.42 4.83 -4.42
C LEU A 25 7.95 4.85 -3.98
N ILE A 26 7.16 3.84 -4.34
CA ILE A 26 5.76 3.69 -3.91
C ILE A 26 5.69 3.68 -2.38
N SER A 27 6.52 2.87 -1.73
CA SER A 27 6.56 2.74 -0.28
C SER A 27 7.00 4.05 0.40
N ALA A 28 8.01 4.73 -0.14
CA ALA A 28 8.47 6.00 0.40
C ALA A 28 7.41 7.10 0.28
N ASN A 29 6.64 7.12 -0.81
CA ASN A 29 5.54 8.07 -0.97
C ASN A 29 4.46 7.88 0.11
N ALA A 30 4.05 6.65 0.36
CA ALA A 30 3.04 6.34 1.37
C ALA A 30 3.52 6.68 2.79
N LEU A 31 4.76 6.32 3.14
CA LEU A 31 5.35 6.63 4.45
C LEU A 31 5.48 8.14 4.68
N VAL A 32 5.97 8.87 3.70
CA VAL A 32 6.11 10.33 3.80
C VAL A 32 4.76 11.02 3.84
N ASN A 33 3.77 10.54 3.07
CA ASN A 33 2.42 11.07 3.14
C ASN A 33 1.84 10.95 4.55
N ALA A 34 1.99 9.78 5.21
CA ALA A 34 1.51 9.59 6.57
C ALA A 34 2.13 10.59 7.56
N GLU A 35 3.41 10.92 7.43
CA GLU A 35 4.05 11.96 8.23
C GLU A 35 3.45 13.35 7.95
N LEU A 36 3.25 13.69 6.69
CA LEU A 36 2.74 15.00 6.28
C LEU A 36 1.31 15.27 6.75
N VAL A 37 0.50 14.23 6.92
CA VAL A 37 -0.88 14.35 7.42
C VAL A 37 -1.00 14.09 8.94
N GLY A 38 0.13 13.97 9.66
CA GLY A 38 0.14 13.76 11.11
C GLY A 38 -0.17 12.35 11.58
N ALA A 39 -0.24 11.37 10.66
CA ALA A 39 -0.50 9.95 10.99
C ALA A 39 0.81 9.20 11.29
N TYR A 40 1.58 9.68 12.26
CA TYR A 40 2.94 9.21 12.57
C TYR A 40 3.03 7.71 12.89
N GLY A 41 1.96 7.12 13.44
CA GLY A 41 1.87 5.68 13.69
C GLY A 41 1.87 4.82 12.42
N HIS A 42 1.67 5.41 11.23
CA HIS A 42 1.68 4.77 9.92
C HIS A 42 2.82 5.28 9.01
N GLY A 43 3.63 6.19 9.52
CA GLY A 43 4.73 6.85 8.81
C GLY A 43 6.10 6.23 9.07
N LEU A 44 7.10 7.07 9.24
CA LEU A 44 8.53 6.69 9.37
C LEU A 44 8.82 5.77 10.55
N SER A 45 8.05 5.88 11.64
CA SER A 45 8.15 4.99 12.80
C SER A 45 8.04 3.50 12.43
N ARG A 46 7.38 3.19 11.31
CA ARG A 46 7.20 1.82 10.81
C ARG A 46 8.30 1.33 9.87
N LEU A 47 9.20 2.20 9.40
CA LEU A 47 10.21 1.82 8.41
C LEU A 47 11.07 0.64 8.88
N LYS A 48 11.52 0.67 10.14
CA LYS A 48 12.29 -0.43 10.75
C LYS A 48 11.52 -1.75 10.69
N MET A 49 10.23 -1.74 11.05
CA MET A 49 9.39 -2.94 11.00
C MET A 49 9.35 -3.58 9.61
N TYR A 50 9.25 -2.76 8.55
CA TYR A 50 9.26 -3.30 7.17
C TYR A 50 10.62 -3.90 6.82
N CYS A 51 11.72 -3.22 7.16
CA CYS A 51 13.07 -3.74 6.96
C CYS A 51 13.27 -5.08 7.68
N ASP A 52 12.86 -5.18 8.93
CA ASP A 52 12.94 -6.40 9.72
C ASP A 52 12.11 -7.55 9.10
N ARG A 53 10.91 -7.26 8.61
CA ARG A 53 10.05 -8.24 7.93
C ARG A 53 10.63 -8.73 6.61
N ILE A 54 11.30 -7.86 5.85
CA ILE A 54 12.01 -8.27 4.63
C ILE A 54 13.18 -9.18 4.99
N SER A 55 14.00 -8.81 5.98
CA SER A 55 15.14 -9.62 6.44
C SER A 55 14.69 -11.01 6.94
N LYS A 56 13.53 -11.07 7.60
CA LYS A 56 12.92 -12.33 8.08
C LYS A 56 12.17 -13.10 7.00
N LYS A 57 12.24 -12.66 5.73
CA LYS A 57 11.54 -13.28 4.59
C LYS A 57 10.00 -13.34 4.72
N VAL A 58 9.42 -12.54 5.61
CA VAL A 58 7.95 -12.37 5.73
C VAL A 58 7.42 -11.50 4.59
N ILE A 59 8.21 -10.52 4.13
CA ILE A 59 7.91 -9.71 2.95
C ILE A 59 8.82 -10.16 1.82
N ASN A 60 8.23 -10.46 0.66
CA ASN A 60 8.96 -10.72 -0.57
C ASN A 60 9.37 -9.39 -1.22
N PRO A 61 10.68 -9.06 -1.31
CA PRO A 61 11.13 -7.81 -1.91
C PRO A 61 11.01 -7.79 -3.44
N LYS A 62 10.86 -8.96 -4.08
CA LYS A 62 10.75 -9.12 -5.54
C LYS A 62 9.48 -9.89 -5.93
N PRO A 63 8.28 -9.41 -5.55
CA PRO A 63 7.04 -10.13 -5.74
C PRO A 63 6.67 -10.24 -7.22
N LYS A 64 6.02 -11.35 -7.56
CA LYS A 64 5.35 -11.58 -8.84
C LYS A 64 3.84 -11.41 -8.64
N ILE A 65 3.40 -10.16 -8.55
CA ILE A 65 1.99 -9.81 -8.33
C ILE A 65 1.14 -10.31 -9.50
N LYS A 66 0.08 -11.05 -9.21
CA LYS A 66 -0.85 -11.58 -10.19
C LYS A 66 -2.22 -10.93 -10.04
N ILE A 67 -2.82 -10.50 -11.14
CA ILE A 67 -4.16 -9.93 -11.17
C ILE A 67 -5.07 -10.89 -11.94
N LYS A 68 -6.07 -11.45 -11.25
CA LYS A 68 -7.12 -12.27 -11.86
C LYS A 68 -8.36 -11.40 -12.04
N LYS A 69 -8.80 -11.22 -13.28
CA LYS A 69 -10.10 -10.63 -13.58
C LYS A 69 -11.19 -11.65 -13.24
N ILE A 70 -12.13 -11.28 -12.39
CA ILE A 70 -13.30 -12.11 -12.05
C ILE A 70 -14.48 -11.71 -12.93
N THR A 71 -14.79 -10.40 -12.98
CA THR A 71 -15.75 -9.79 -13.90
C THR A 71 -15.14 -8.53 -14.52
N GLN A 72 -15.90 -7.73 -15.23
CA GLN A 72 -15.40 -6.43 -15.72
C GLN A 72 -15.15 -5.44 -14.57
N SER A 73 -15.96 -5.50 -13.51
CA SER A 73 -15.86 -4.63 -12.33
C SER A 73 -15.05 -5.23 -11.19
N ILE A 74 -14.87 -6.56 -11.13
CA ILE A 74 -14.26 -7.27 -9.99
C ILE A 74 -12.94 -7.89 -10.39
N SER A 75 -11.91 -7.68 -9.56
CA SER A 75 -10.60 -8.32 -9.71
C SER A 75 -10.08 -8.84 -8.38
N LEU A 76 -9.30 -9.92 -8.44
CA LEU A 76 -8.56 -10.47 -7.32
C LEU A 76 -7.06 -10.32 -7.57
N ILE A 77 -6.33 -9.79 -6.61
CA ILE A 77 -4.87 -9.64 -6.64
C ILE A 77 -4.25 -10.63 -5.67
N ASP A 78 -3.32 -11.43 -6.17
CA ASP A 78 -2.37 -12.15 -5.35
C ASP A 78 -1.08 -11.34 -5.30
N ALA A 79 -0.78 -10.78 -4.13
CA ALA A 79 0.33 -9.86 -3.95
C ALA A 79 1.67 -10.56 -3.68
N ASP A 80 1.71 -11.90 -3.66
CA ASP A 80 2.93 -12.70 -3.49
C ASP A 80 3.78 -12.24 -2.27
N ASN A 81 3.11 -11.97 -1.16
CA ASN A 81 3.69 -11.44 0.07
C ASN A 81 4.49 -10.13 -0.12
N SER A 82 4.14 -9.32 -1.10
CA SER A 82 4.77 -8.01 -1.30
C SER A 82 4.62 -7.12 -0.07
N ILE A 83 5.46 -6.09 0.01
CA ILE A 83 5.20 -4.99 0.94
C ILE A 83 3.83 -4.39 0.63
N GLY A 84 3.00 -4.19 1.67
CA GLY A 84 1.60 -3.82 1.51
C GLY A 84 1.36 -2.53 0.71
N PHE A 85 2.30 -1.58 0.76
CA PHE A 85 2.22 -0.35 -0.04
C PHE A 85 2.12 -0.60 -1.54
N VAL A 86 2.88 -1.57 -2.04
CA VAL A 86 2.88 -1.94 -3.47
C VAL A 86 1.58 -2.65 -3.85
N ALA A 87 1.13 -3.58 -3.01
CA ALA A 87 -0.14 -4.29 -3.23
C ALA A 87 -1.32 -3.30 -3.27
N ALA A 88 -1.37 -2.36 -2.33
CA ALA A 88 -2.43 -1.36 -2.25
C ALA A 88 -2.39 -0.36 -3.41
N ASP A 89 -1.20 0.05 -3.88
CA ASP A 89 -1.04 0.91 -5.06
C ASP A 89 -1.58 0.22 -6.33
N VAL A 90 -1.25 -1.06 -6.50
CA VAL A 90 -1.78 -1.87 -7.62
C VAL A 90 -3.30 -2.02 -7.51
N ALA A 91 -3.81 -2.27 -6.29
CA ALA A 91 -5.23 -2.47 -6.05
C ALA A 91 -6.05 -1.22 -6.34
N ILE A 92 -5.66 -0.07 -5.80
CA ILE A 92 -6.42 1.18 -6.03
C ILE A 92 -6.41 1.59 -7.50
N LYS A 93 -5.28 1.47 -8.19
CA LYS A 93 -5.19 1.74 -9.63
C LYS A 93 -6.12 0.83 -10.43
N LYS A 94 -6.18 -0.47 -10.07
CA LYS A 94 -7.07 -1.42 -10.72
C LYS A 94 -8.54 -1.13 -10.42
N ALA A 95 -8.88 -0.78 -9.19
CA ALA A 95 -10.24 -0.39 -8.81
C ALA A 95 -10.70 0.85 -9.59
N ILE A 96 -9.88 1.89 -9.64
CA ILE A 96 -10.14 3.12 -10.43
C ILE A 96 -10.37 2.79 -11.91
N PHE A 97 -9.49 1.95 -12.49
CA PHE A 97 -9.62 1.54 -13.89
C PHE A 97 -10.94 0.81 -14.16
N ASN A 98 -11.31 -0.14 -13.28
CA ASN A 98 -12.56 -0.87 -13.40
C ASN A 98 -13.76 0.09 -13.26
N ALA A 99 -13.77 0.93 -12.20
CA ALA A 99 -14.86 1.88 -11.92
C ALA A 99 -15.12 2.84 -13.09
N LYS A 100 -14.07 3.34 -13.74
CA LYS A 100 -14.20 4.20 -14.92
C LYS A 100 -14.84 3.51 -16.12
N LYS A 101 -14.74 2.19 -16.21
CA LYS A 101 -15.31 1.40 -17.32
C LYS A 101 -16.74 0.93 -17.06
N THR A 102 -17.08 0.65 -15.80
CA THR A 102 -18.32 -0.06 -15.44
C THR A 102 -19.15 0.63 -14.36
N GLY A 103 -18.75 1.83 -13.95
CA GLY A 103 -19.40 2.57 -12.87
C GLY A 103 -18.97 2.15 -11.47
N ILE A 104 -18.47 0.91 -11.29
CA ILE A 104 -17.98 0.37 -10.01
C ILE A 104 -16.71 -0.43 -10.22
N GLY A 105 -15.80 -0.41 -9.24
CA GLY A 105 -14.57 -1.21 -9.23
C GLY A 105 -14.34 -1.81 -7.86
N LEU A 106 -14.36 -3.15 -7.76
CA LEU A 106 -14.05 -3.89 -6.54
C LEU A 106 -12.76 -4.68 -6.75
N VAL A 107 -11.83 -4.55 -5.82
CA VAL A 107 -10.57 -5.31 -5.84
C VAL A 107 -10.32 -5.93 -4.49
N ALA A 108 -10.27 -7.25 -4.45
CA ALA A 108 -9.79 -8.00 -3.30
C ALA A 108 -8.29 -8.27 -3.43
N VAL A 109 -7.57 -8.23 -2.31
CA VAL A 109 -6.13 -8.49 -2.24
C VAL A 109 -5.86 -9.59 -1.22
N LYS A 110 -5.09 -10.60 -1.62
CA LYS A 110 -4.58 -11.64 -0.72
C LYS A 110 -3.04 -11.68 -0.75
N ASN A 111 -2.46 -12.37 0.23
CA ASN A 111 -1.01 -12.52 0.39
C ASN A 111 -0.31 -11.14 0.39
N SER A 112 -0.81 -10.23 1.22
CA SER A 112 -0.27 -8.89 1.42
C SER A 112 -0.05 -8.63 2.91
N GLY A 113 0.75 -7.63 3.22
CA GLY A 113 0.99 -7.17 4.58
C GLY A 113 0.40 -5.80 4.85
N HIS A 114 0.80 -5.23 5.99
CA HIS A 114 0.43 -3.87 6.38
C HIS A 114 0.79 -2.86 5.29
N TYR A 115 -0.17 -1.99 4.93
CA TYR A 115 -0.05 -1.06 3.79
C TYR A 115 -0.08 0.43 4.20
N GLY A 116 0.01 0.71 5.51
CA GLY A 116 0.03 2.07 6.04
C GLY A 116 -1.35 2.70 6.15
N LEU A 117 -1.46 3.96 5.75
CA LEU A 117 -2.65 4.78 5.88
C LEU A 117 -3.61 4.56 4.72
N SER A 118 -4.83 4.07 4.98
CA SER A 118 -5.87 3.84 3.97
C SER A 118 -6.25 5.12 3.21
N GLY A 119 -6.30 6.26 3.91
CA GLY A 119 -6.61 7.56 3.31
C GLY A 119 -5.71 7.94 2.14
N TYR A 120 -4.43 7.55 2.16
CA TYR A 120 -3.48 7.79 1.08
C TYR A 120 -3.94 7.17 -0.26
N TYR A 121 -4.56 6.00 -0.22
CA TYR A 121 -5.09 5.33 -1.41
C TYR A 121 -6.47 5.87 -1.79
N ALA A 122 -7.33 6.13 -0.79
CA ALA A 122 -8.64 6.71 -1.02
C ALA A 122 -8.55 8.05 -1.76
N GLU A 123 -7.61 8.91 -1.37
CA GLU A 123 -7.36 10.19 -2.00
C GLU A 123 -7.03 10.07 -3.51
N GLN A 124 -6.40 8.97 -3.92
CA GLN A 124 -6.10 8.74 -5.34
C GLN A 124 -7.37 8.52 -6.18
N ALA A 125 -8.41 7.89 -5.59
CA ALA A 125 -9.70 7.73 -6.26
C ALA A 125 -10.53 9.03 -6.23
N VAL A 126 -10.51 9.75 -5.12
CA VAL A 126 -11.16 11.06 -4.99
C VAL A 126 -10.63 12.05 -6.05
N LYS A 127 -9.34 12.08 -6.30
CA LYS A 127 -8.71 12.85 -7.37
C LYS A 127 -9.16 12.44 -8.79
N LYS A 128 -9.91 11.35 -8.91
CA LYS A 128 -10.52 10.86 -10.17
C LYS A 128 -12.05 10.94 -10.15
N ASN A 129 -12.61 11.71 -9.20
CA ASN A 129 -14.05 11.92 -8.99
C ASN A 129 -14.79 10.60 -8.66
N LEU A 130 -14.16 9.73 -7.84
CA LEU A 130 -14.73 8.46 -7.41
C LEU A 130 -14.88 8.45 -5.89
N VAL A 131 -16.01 7.93 -5.40
CA VAL A 131 -16.17 7.54 -3.99
C VAL A 131 -15.39 6.25 -3.74
N THR A 132 -14.76 6.12 -2.57
CA THR A 132 -13.92 4.96 -2.24
C THR A 132 -14.22 4.46 -0.84
N MET A 133 -14.37 3.15 -0.74
CA MET A 133 -14.39 2.42 0.53
C MET A 133 -13.18 1.48 0.57
N ILE A 134 -12.47 1.44 1.71
CA ILE A 134 -11.31 0.57 1.89
C ILE A 134 -11.52 -0.24 3.18
N PHE A 135 -11.43 -1.55 3.05
CA PHE A 135 -11.58 -2.50 4.15
C PHE A 135 -10.27 -3.27 4.35
N THR A 136 -9.98 -3.64 5.58
CA THR A 136 -8.81 -4.45 5.90
C THR A 136 -9.07 -5.31 7.12
N ASN A 137 -8.39 -6.44 7.18
CA ASN A 137 -8.27 -7.22 8.41
C ASN A 137 -7.16 -6.61 9.26
N ALA A 138 -7.42 -6.40 10.53
CA ALA A 138 -6.44 -5.94 11.49
C ALA A 138 -6.50 -6.83 12.75
N PRO A 139 -5.39 -6.99 13.48
CA PRO A 139 -5.47 -7.57 14.82
C PRO A 139 -6.38 -6.70 15.70
N PRO A 140 -6.99 -7.23 16.76
CA PRO A 140 -7.82 -6.46 17.68
C PRO A 140 -6.95 -5.45 18.43
N ALA A 141 -6.78 -4.27 17.84
CA ALA A 141 -5.93 -3.21 18.35
C ALA A 141 -6.70 -2.08 19.05
N VAL A 142 -8.02 -2.09 18.91
CA VAL A 142 -8.91 -1.09 19.51
C VAL A 142 -9.97 -1.85 20.32
N ALA A 143 -10.05 -1.56 21.60
CA ALA A 143 -11.12 -2.08 22.44
C ALA A 143 -12.45 -1.40 22.04
N PRO A 144 -13.56 -2.14 21.90
CA PRO A 144 -14.86 -1.52 21.74
C PRO A 144 -15.20 -0.70 23.01
N HIS A 145 -15.99 0.36 22.82
CA HIS A 145 -16.52 1.14 23.94
C HIS A 145 -17.45 0.25 24.80
N GLY A 146 -17.17 0.18 26.09
CA GLY A 146 -17.95 -0.57 27.11
C GLY A 146 -17.08 -1.49 27.91
#